data_f5ae2928e6bdde4de5d3adf5e9917f1c
#
_entry.id   f5ae2928e6bdde4de5d3adf5e9917f1c
#
_cell.length_a   1.000
_cell.length_b   1.000
_cell.length_c   1.000
_cell.angle_alpha   90.00
_cell.angle_beta   90.00
_cell.angle_gamma   90.00
#
_symmetry.space_group_name_H-M   'P 1'
#
loop_
_entity.id
_entity.type
_entity.pdbx_description
1 polymer ?
#
loop_
_entity_poly.entity_id
_entity_poly.type
_entity_poly.pdbx_seq_one_letter_code
_entity_poly.pdbx_strand_id
1 'polypeptide(L)'
;EMTRGLELPDNVHVFSSRKAETFRIDSRKVALHGRSFKVAATTENLLPGYPEPVAGWLNIGVLHTALEGNAEHARYAPCSVAELQVKGYQYWALGHVHEHWVQRGDVTMAYPGNLQGRHIRELGARGALLVTAEEGEVTEVERLEVDVLRWHALELDVSAAPDLRSAVRMVGQAMEQVLESTPADLPLAMRVVFKGRSSVHAQLI
;
A
#
# COMPACT_ATOMS: atom_id res chain seq x y z
N GLU A 1 -12.17 -6.57 -12.93
CA GLU A 1 -13.02 -6.20 -14.09
C GLU A 1 -12.49 -5.02 -14.88
N MET A 2 -11.78 -4.07 -14.26
CA MET A 2 -11.19 -2.90 -14.95
C MET A 2 -10.08 -3.24 -15.96
N THR A 3 -9.48 -4.41 -15.88
CA THR A 3 -8.37 -4.84 -16.78
C THR A 3 -8.84 -5.72 -17.96
N ARG A 4 -10.11 -6.05 -18.05
CA ARG A 4 -10.66 -6.77 -19.20
C ARG A 4 -10.70 -5.83 -20.40
N GLY A 5 -9.80 -6.04 -21.35
CA GLY A 5 -9.68 -5.25 -22.58
C GLY A 5 -8.51 -4.26 -22.61
N LEU A 6 -7.67 -4.21 -21.56
CA LEU A 6 -6.40 -3.50 -21.64
C LEU A 6 -5.39 -4.34 -22.42
N GLU A 7 -4.87 -3.81 -23.50
CA GLU A 7 -3.67 -4.34 -24.14
C GLU A 7 -2.47 -4.07 -23.23
N LEU A 8 -1.88 -5.15 -22.73
CA LEU A 8 -0.70 -5.02 -21.87
C LEU A 8 0.57 -4.94 -22.73
N PRO A 9 1.55 -4.13 -22.34
CA PRO A 9 2.85 -4.10 -23.02
C PRO A 9 3.54 -5.49 -23.01
N ASP A 10 4.35 -5.77 -24.01
CA ASP A 10 5.05 -7.06 -24.17
C ASP A 10 5.96 -7.44 -22.99
N ASN A 11 6.40 -6.46 -22.21
CA ASN A 11 7.22 -6.66 -21.01
C ASN A 11 6.41 -6.94 -19.74
N VAL A 12 5.09 -7.10 -19.83
CA VAL A 12 4.21 -7.44 -18.71
C VAL A 12 3.87 -8.92 -18.74
N HIS A 13 4.30 -9.66 -17.72
CA HIS A 13 3.92 -11.05 -17.51
C HIS A 13 2.71 -11.14 -16.57
N VAL A 14 1.65 -11.82 -17.00
CA VAL A 14 0.46 -12.09 -16.18
C VAL A 14 0.49 -13.55 -15.74
N PHE A 15 0.58 -13.77 -14.42
CA PHE A 15 0.56 -15.11 -13.85
C PHE A 15 -0.77 -15.83 -14.09
N SER A 16 -0.71 -17.14 -14.28
CA SER A 16 -1.89 -17.99 -14.46
C SER A 16 -2.81 -17.93 -13.24
N SER A 17 -4.14 -17.93 -13.50
CA SER A 17 -5.15 -18.07 -12.45
C SER A 17 -5.43 -19.52 -12.05
N ARG A 18 -4.91 -20.51 -12.82
CA ARG A 18 -5.17 -21.94 -12.58
C ARG A 18 -4.24 -22.51 -11.51
N LYS A 19 -2.94 -22.17 -11.59
CA LYS A 19 -1.89 -22.63 -10.68
C LYS A 19 -0.84 -21.56 -10.52
N ALA A 20 -0.11 -21.57 -9.41
CA ALA A 20 1.08 -20.76 -9.25
C ALA A 20 2.16 -21.24 -10.21
N GLU A 21 2.94 -20.30 -10.73
CA GLU A 21 4.01 -20.57 -11.70
C GLU A 21 5.22 -19.69 -11.43
N THR A 22 6.33 -19.99 -12.08
CA THR A 22 7.59 -19.24 -11.97
C THR A 22 7.89 -18.56 -13.31
N PHE A 23 8.03 -17.25 -13.27
CA PHE A 23 8.62 -16.47 -14.36
C PHE A 23 10.10 -16.19 -14.06
N ARG A 24 10.98 -16.49 -14.99
CA ARG A 24 12.43 -16.37 -14.81
C ARG A 24 13.01 -15.21 -15.60
N ILE A 25 13.91 -14.47 -14.97
CA ILE A 25 14.78 -13.49 -15.61
C ILE A 25 16.20 -14.04 -15.52
N ASP A 26 16.56 -14.92 -16.48
CA ASP A 26 17.80 -15.70 -16.47
C ASP A 26 19.06 -14.82 -16.42
N SER A 27 19.06 -13.69 -17.15
CA SER A 27 20.17 -12.74 -17.18
C SER A 27 20.49 -12.09 -15.83
N ARG A 28 19.54 -12.14 -14.89
CA ARG A 28 19.66 -11.57 -13.54
C ARG A 28 19.60 -12.62 -12.43
N LYS A 29 19.38 -13.89 -12.77
CA LYS A 29 19.10 -14.96 -11.80
C LYS A 29 17.97 -14.59 -10.83
N VAL A 30 16.88 -14.04 -11.35
CA VAL A 30 15.68 -13.68 -10.58
C VAL A 30 14.53 -14.57 -10.98
N ALA A 31 13.88 -15.18 -10.00
CA ALA A 31 12.70 -16.01 -10.16
C ALA A 31 11.50 -15.34 -9.47
N LEU A 32 10.50 -14.95 -10.25
CA LEU A 32 9.24 -14.43 -9.71
C LEU A 32 8.21 -15.56 -9.67
N HIS A 33 7.64 -15.80 -8.51
CA HIS A 33 6.63 -16.84 -8.29
C HIS A 33 5.30 -16.16 -8.01
N GLY A 34 4.26 -16.50 -8.77
CA GLY A 34 2.98 -15.82 -8.62
C GLY A 34 1.79 -16.64 -9.10
N ARG A 35 0.61 -16.21 -8.69
CA ARG A 35 -0.68 -16.72 -9.13
C ARG A 35 -1.71 -15.59 -9.18
N SER A 36 -2.43 -15.46 -10.28
CA SER A 36 -3.58 -14.57 -10.39
C SER A 36 -4.81 -15.18 -9.72
N PHE A 37 -5.77 -14.34 -9.33
CA PHE A 37 -7.05 -14.80 -8.82
C PHE A 37 -7.93 -15.32 -9.96
N LYS A 38 -8.58 -16.46 -9.74
CA LYS A 38 -9.57 -17.01 -10.67
C LYS A 38 -10.90 -16.25 -10.58
N VAL A 39 -11.26 -15.82 -9.37
CA VAL A 39 -12.48 -15.06 -9.04
C VAL A 39 -12.12 -13.90 -8.13
N ALA A 40 -12.91 -12.83 -8.15
CA ALA A 40 -12.62 -11.61 -7.38
C ALA A 40 -12.52 -11.86 -5.86
N ALA A 41 -13.28 -12.80 -5.32
CA ALA A 41 -13.30 -13.16 -3.90
C ALA A 41 -12.66 -14.53 -3.67
N THR A 42 -11.35 -14.63 -3.80
CA THR A 42 -10.58 -15.83 -3.46
C THR A 42 -10.36 -15.87 -1.95
N THR A 43 -10.92 -16.89 -1.27
CA THR A 43 -10.86 -17.03 0.20
C THR A 43 -9.96 -18.19 0.65
N GLU A 44 -9.46 -18.99 -0.29
CA GLU A 44 -8.49 -20.05 -0.02
C GLU A 44 -7.07 -19.51 0.18
N ASN A 45 -6.28 -20.16 1.03
CA ASN A 45 -4.83 -19.91 1.11
C ASN A 45 -4.16 -20.42 -0.17
N LEU A 46 -3.58 -19.52 -0.96
CA LEU A 46 -2.93 -19.87 -2.23
C LEU A 46 -1.47 -20.31 -2.06
N LEU A 47 -0.86 -19.99 -0.93
CA LEU A 47 0.58 -20.20 -0.67
C LEU A 47 1.06 -21.64 -0.79
N PRO A 48 0.31 -22.67 -0.33
CA PRO A 48 0.73 -24.06 -0.48
C PRO A 48 0.96 -24.51 -1.93
N GLY A 49 0.32 -23.83 -2.88
CA GLY A 49 0.48 -24.11 -4.31
C GLY A 49 1.67 -23.41 -4.99
N TYR A 50 2.42 -22.57 -4.26
CA TYR A 50 3.58 -21.86 -4.83
C TYR A 50 4.75 -22.83 -5.05
N PRO A 51 5.51 -22.64 -6.17
CA PRO A 51 6.66 -23.47 -6.50
C PRO A 51 7.74 -23.47 -5.42
N GLU A 52 8.61 -24.45 -5.43
CA GLU A 52 9.84 -24.42 -4.63
C GLU A 52 10.80 -23.34 -5.14
N PRO A 53 11.64 -22.76 -4.27
CA PRO A 53 12.61 -21.75 -4.68
C PRO A 53 13.61 -22.30 -5.69
N VAL A 54 14.03 -21.46 -6.62
CA VAL A 54 15.11 -21.79 -7.57
C VAL A 54 16.43 -21.58 -6.86
N ALA A 55 17.17 -22.66 -6.65
CA ALA A 55 18.44 -22.63 -5.92
C ALA A 55 19.47 -21.69 -6.58
N GLY A 56 20.10 -20.81 -5.77
CA GLY A 56 21.10 -19.85 -6.21
C GLY A 56 20.54 -18.64 -6.99
N TRP A 57 19.21 -18.40 -6.87
CA TRP A 57 18.55 -17.28 -7.48
C TRP A 57 17.88 -16.41 -6.40
N LEU A 58 17.67 -15.14 -6.71
CA LEU A 58 16.73 -14.31 -5.94
C LEU A 58 15.30 -14.78 -6.24
N ASN A 59 14.62 -15.31 -5.24
CA ASN A 59 13.23 -15.76 -5.36
C ASN A 59 12.29 -14.70 -4.78
N ILE A 60 11.36 -14.26 -5.60
CA ILE A 60 10.38 -13.23 -5.26
C ILE A 60 8.99 -13.83 -5.36
N GLY A 61 8.25 -13.85 -4.27
CA GLY A 61 6.84 -14.20 -4.25
C GLY A 61 5.97 -12.98 -4.55
N VAL A 62 5.04 -13.11 -5.48
CA VAL A 62 4.04 -12.08 -5.80
C VAL A 62 2.69 -12.61 -5.38
N LEU A 63 2.09 -12.04 -4.33
CA LEU A 63 0.84 -12.55 -3.75
C LEU A 63 -0.10 -11.42 -3.35
N HIS A 64 -1.33 -11.49 -3.82
CA HIS A 64 -2.41 -10.63 -3.35
C HIS A 64 -3.10 -11.32 -2.16
N THR A 65 -2.88 -10.82 -0.95
CA THR A 65 -3.28 -11.51 0.30
C THR A 65 -3.67 -10.52 1.38
N ALA A 66 -4.57 -10.94 2.26
CA ALA A 66 -4.72 -10.36 3.59
C ALA A 66 -3.95 -11.22 4.58
N LEU A 67 -2.84 -10.71 5.13
CA LEU A 67 -2.11 -11.42 6.20
C LEU A 67 -3.00 -11.57 7.43
N GLU A 68 -2.90 -12.71 8.10
CA GLU A 68 -3.61 -12.98 9.36
C GLU A 68 -3.29 -11.90 10.41
N GLY A 69 -4.34 -11.46 11.12
CA GLY A 69 -4.25 -10.38 12.10
C GLY A 69 -4.68 -9.01 11.59
N ASN A 70 -4.89 -8.83 10.28
CA ASN A 70 -5.42 -7.59 9.72
C ASN A 70 -6.95 -7.66 9.64
N ALA A 71 -7.63 -7.36 10.77
CA ALA A 71 -9.08 -7.52 10.93
C ALA A 71 -9.91 -6.51 10.10
N GLU A 72 -9.28 -5.47 9.56
CA GLU A 72 -9.98 -4.40 8.83
C GLU A 72 -10.19 -4.71 7.34
N HIS A 73 -9.52 -5.75 6.82
CA HIS A 73 -9.59 -6.14 5.41
C HIS A 73 -10.34 -7.45 5.22
N ALA A 74 -11.13 -7.53 4.15
CA ALA A 74 -11.77 -8.78 3.74
C ALA A 74 -10.71 -9.88 3.56
N ARG A 75 -10.97 -11.09 4.05
CA ARG A 75 -10.04 -12.23 4.02
C ARG A 75 -9.86 -12.77 2.60
N TYR A 76 -9.02 -12.10 1.81
CA TYR A 76 -8.62 -12.55 0.49
C TYR A 76 -7.32 -13.33 0.56
N ALA A 77 -7.33 -14.55 0.02
CA ALA A 77 -6.19 -15.48 -0.03
C ALA A 77 -5.34 -15.45 1.26
N PRO A 78 -5.95 -15.65 2.45
CA PRO A 78 -5.30 -15.42 3.73
C PRO A 78 -4.10 -16.36 3.91
N CYS A 79 -3.01 -15.83 4.43
CA CYS A 79 -1.85 -16.61 4.88
C CYS A 79 -1.21 -15.91 6.09
N SER A 80 -0.36 -16.62 6.79
CA SER A 80 0.40 -16.08 7.93
C SER A 80 1.80 -15.64 7.52
N VAL A 81 2.39 -14.75 8.32
CA VAL A 81 3.81 -14.36 8.18
C VAL A 81 4.72 -15.59 8.30
N ALA A 82 4.42 -16.51 9.23
CA ALA A 82 5.21 -17.72 9.43
C ALA A 82 5.22 -18.64 8.20
N GLU A 83 4.08 -18.78 7.50
CA GLU A 83 4.02 -19.56 6.27
C GLU A 83 4.85 -18.93 5.15
N LEU A 84 4.87 -17.58 5.03
CA LEU A 84 5.70 -16.88 4.06
C LEU A 84 7.19 -17.06 4.37
N GLN A 85 7.58 -17.02 5.65
CA GLN A 85 8.98 -17.19 6.08
C GLN A 85 9.55 -18.56 5.71
N VAL A 86 8.77 -19.64 5.90
CA VAL A 86 9.26 -21.00 5.65
C VAL A 86 9.28 -21.40 4.18
N LYS A 87 8.71 -20.58 3.28
CA LYS A 87 8.67 -20.90 1.84
C LYS A 87 10.04 -20.82 1.15
N GLY A 88 11.01 -20.12 1.75
CA GLY A 88 12.39 -20.03 1.24
C GLY A 88 12.58 -18.99 0.13
N TYR A 89 11.69 -18.01 0.01
CA TYR A 89 11.86 -16.85 -0.88
C TYR A 89 12.50 -15.70 -0.11
N GLN A 90 13.31 -14.90 -0.76
CA GLN A 90 14.00 -13.76 -0.15
C GLN A 90 13.09 -12.53 -0.02
N TYR A 91 12.13 -12.38 -0.94
CA TYR A 91 11.22 -11.24 -0.96
C TYR A 91 9.77 -11.65 -1.27
N TRP A 92 8.82 -11.05 -0.54
CA TRP A 92 7.40 -11.13 -0.85
C TRP A 92 6.84 -9.76 -1.22
N ALA A 93 6.50 -9.59 -2.49
CA ALA A 93 5.74 -8.46 -3.01
C ALA A 93 4.24 -8.73 -2.78
N LEU A 94 3.70 -8.14 -1.72
CA LEU A 94 2.33 -8.34 -1.31
C LEU A 94 1.42 -7.24 -1.85
N GLY A 95 0.19 -7.61 -2.21
CA GLY A 95 -0.86 -6.69 -2.59
C GLY A 95 -2.12 -6.90 -1.75
N HIS A 96 -3.14 -6.05 -1.86
CA HIS A 96 -4.41 -5.98 -1.17
C HIS A 96 -4.49 -4.85 -0.16
N VAL A 97 -3.53 -4.72 0.74
CA VAL A 97 -3.49 -3.66 1.75
C VAL A 97 -2.99 -2.37 1.12
N HIS A 98 -3.77 -1.29 1.25
CA HIS A 98 -3.43 0.01 0.67
C HIS A 98 -2.49 0.84 1.55
N GLU A 99 -2.25 0.39 2.78
CA GLU A 99 -1.28 1.00 3.68
C GLU A 99 0.11 0.38 3.45
N HIS A 100 1.13 1.23 3.55
CA HIS A 100 2.51 0.82 3.47
C HIS A 100 2.90 0.01 4.72
N TRP A 101 3.49 -1.17 4.50
CA TRP A 101 4.04 -2.00 5.56
C TRP A 101 5.23 -2.80 5.04
N VAL A 102 6.32 -2.84 5.81
CA VAL A 102 7.52 -3.63 5.51
C VAL A 102 7.98 -4.34 6.77
N GLN A 103 8.16 -5.65 6.67
CA GLN A 103 8.84 -6.47 7.66
C GLN A 103 10.16 -6.96 7.07
N ARG A 104 11.26 -6.66 7.73
CA ARG A 104 12.60 -7.14 7.40
C ARG A 104 13.02 -8.26 8.33
N GLY A 105 13.82 -9.18 7.86
CA GLY A 105 14.39 -10.33 8.55
C GLY A 105 15.10 -11.21 7.54
N ASP A 106 15.21 -12.50 7.81
CA ASP A 106 15.74 -13.50 6.86
C ASP A 106 14.92 -13.51 5.57
N VAL A 107 13.65 -13.14 5.65
CA VAL A 107 12.74 -12.93 4.53
C VAL A 107 12.17 -11.52 4.63
N THR A 108 12.24 -10.75 3.56
CA THR A 108 11.60 -9.43 3.50
C THR A 108 10.19 -9.56 2.91
N MET A 109 9.21 -8.99 3.60
CA MET A 109 7.80 -8.96 3.18
C MET A 109 7.31 -7.53 3.14
N ALA A 110 6.60 -7.15 2.09
CA ALA A 110 6.19 -5.77 1.95
C ALA A 110 4.83 -5.60 1.24
N TYR A 111 3.99 -4.75 1.82
CA TYR A 111 2.91 -4.06 1.12
C TYR A 111 3.40 -2.66 0.76
N PRO A 112 3.54 -2.31 -0.51
CA PRO A 112 3.92 -0.95 -0.92
C PRO A 112 2.82 0.07 -0.62
N GLY A 113 1.60 -0.37 -0.41
CA GLY A 113 0.40 0.43 -0.42
C GLY A 113 -0.08 0.74 -1.84
N ASN A 114 -0.85 1.79 -2.00
CA ASN A 114 -1.26 2.29 -3.31
C ASN A 114 -0.39 3.50 -3.73
N LEU A 115 -0.22 3.67 -5.05
CA LEU A 115 0.57 4.76 -5.64
C LEU A 115 -0.06 6.14 -5.40
N GLN A 116 -1.39 6.17 -5.27
CA GLN A 116 -2.19 7.38 -5.16
C GLN A 116 -3.38 7.15 -4.23
N GLY A 117 -3.57 8.04 -3.24
CA GLY A 117 -4.78 8.09 -2.45
C GLY A 117 -5.98 8.51 -3.33
N ARG A 118 -7.05 7.74 -3.30
CA ARG A 118 -8.23 7.95 -4.16
C ARG A 118 -9.37 8.68 -3.46
N HIS A 119 -9.33 8.75 -2.14
CA HIS A 119 -10.33 9.39 -1.31
C HIS A 119 -9.80 9.69 0.09
N ILE A 120 -10.56 10.44 0.87
CA ILE A 120 -10.18 10.94 2.21
C ILE A 120 -9.87 9.86 3.26
N ARG A 121 -10.18 8.60 3.04
CA ARG A 121 -9.79 7.51 3.95
C ARG A 121 -8.37 7.00 3.67
N GLU A 122 -7.78 7.39 2.54
CA GLU A 122 -6.42 7.05 2.15
C GLU A 122 -5.52 8.28 2.34
N LEU A 123 -5.32 8.65 3.60
CA LEU A 123 -4.57 9.85 4.00
C LEU A 123 -3.05 9.69 3.85
N GLY A 124 -2.36 10.82 3.81
CA GLY A 124 -0.90 10.89 3.86
C GLY A 124 -0.22 10.50 2.55
N ALA A 125 1.09 10.38 2.61
CA ALA A 125 1.93 10.05 1.47
C ALA A 125 1.63 8.65 0.92
N ARG A 126 1.58 8.53 -0.40
CA ARG A 126 1.38 7.28 -1.13
C ARG A 126 2.52 7.05 -2.10
N GLY A 127 2.76 5.78 -2.46
CA GLY A 127 3.91 5.53 -3.30
C GLY A 127 4.22 4.07 -3.58
N ALA A 128 5.48 3.83 -3.90
CA ALA A 128 6.04 2.54 -4.25
C ALA A 128 7.20 2.17 -3.32
N LEU A 129 7.73 0.97 -3.51
CA LEU A 129 8.98 0.54 -2.90
C LEU A 129 10.03 0.31 -3.99
N LEU A 130 11.21 0.89 -3.80
CA LEU A 130 12.42 0.52 -4.52
C LEU A 130 13.15 -0.54 -3.68
N VAL A 131 13.33 -1.73 -4.26
CA VAL A 131 13.99 -2.84 -3.60
C VAL A 131 15.31 -3.11 -4.31
N THR A 132 16.42 -3.00 -3.57
CA THR A 132 17.75 -3.35 -4.05
C THR A 132 18.12 -4.74 -3.57
N ALA A 133 18.66 -5.55 -4.46
CA ALA A 133 19.15 -6.89 -4.14
C ALA A 133 20.51 -7.12 -4.75
N GLU A 134 21.40 -7.74 -3.98
CA GLU A 134 22.76 -8.10 -4.38
C GLU A 134 23.03 -9.55 -4.01
N GLU A 135 23.71 -10.27 -4.89
CA GLU A 135 24.09 -11.69 -4.68
C GLU A 135 22.93 -12.62 -4.28
N GLY A 136 21.71 -12.29 -4.70
CA GLY A 136 20.50 -13.07 -4.39
C GLY A 136 19.80 -12.72 -3.09
N GLU A 137 20.27 -11.69 -2.36
CA GLU A 137 19.70 -11.22 -1.11
C GLU A 137 19.19 -9.78 -1.23
N VAL A 138 18.12 -9.44 -0.48
CA VAL A 138 17.58 -8.08 -0.42
C VAL A 138 18.45 -7.24 0.52
N THR A 139 19.11 -6.23 -0.02
CA THR A 139 20.00 -5.34 0.76
C THR A 139 19.29 -4.07 1.23
N GLU A 140 18.37 -3.54 0.42
CA GLU A 140 17.67 -2.30 0.75
C GLU A 140 16.22 -2.31 0.30
N VAL A 141 15.36 -1.65 1.07
CA VAL A 141 13.98 -1.32 0.70
C VAL A 141 13.76 0.14 1.04
N GLU A 142 13.57 0.96 0.03
CA GLU A 142 13.33 2.39 0.12
C GLU A 142 11.88 2.70 -0.26
N ARG A 143 11.23 3.59 0.51
CA ARG A 143 9.91 4.10 0.16
C ARG A 143 10.03 5.31 -0.75
N LEU A 144 9.42 5.23 -1.92
CA LEU A 144 9.31 6.33 -2.87
C LEU A 144 7.91 6.95 -2.78
N GLU A 145 7.82 8.21 -2.37
CA GLU A 145 6.57 8.97 -2.42
C GLU A 145 6.35 9.45 -3.85
N VAL A 146 5.26 9.03 -4.49
CA VAL A 146 4.97 9.31 -5.90
C VAL A 146 3.52 9.78 -6.11
N ASP A 147 2.81 10.07 -5.04
CA ASP A 147 1.48 10.63 -5.09
C ASP A 147 1.50 12.03 -5.73
N VAL A 148 0.55 12.29 -6.62
CA VAL A 148 0.40 13.58 -7.33
C VAL A 148 -0.65 14.48 -6.70
N LEU A 149 -1.35 14.00 -5.70
CA LEU A 149 -2.29 14.70 -4.83
C LEU A 149 -2.36 13.96 -3.50
N ARG A 150 -2.20 14.69 -2.41
CA ARG A 150 -2.23 14.11 -1.06
C ARG A 150 -3.51 14.46 -0.32
N TRP A 151 -4.14 13.44 0.27
CA TRP A 151 -5.32 13.62 1.13
C TRP A 151 -4.88 13.90 2.56
N HIS A 152 -5.50 14.91 3.18
CA HIS A 152 -5.26 15.27 4.57
C HIS A 152 -6.57 15.49 5.32
N ALA A 153 -6.69 14.96 6.54
CA ALA A 153 -7.79 15.24 7.45
C ALA A 153 -7.29 16.14 8.59
N LEU A 154 -7.87 17.33 8.67
CA LEU A 154 -7.56 18.31 9.69
C LEU A 154 -8.66 18.29 10.73
N GLU A 155 -8.38 17.78 11.92
CA GLU A 155 -9.30 17.82 13.07
C GLU A 155 -9.01 19.05 13.91
N LEU A 156 -10.01 19.90 14.09
CA LEU A 156 -9.86 21.19 14.75
C LEU A 156 -10.89 21.35 15.88
N ASP A 157 -10.38 21.49 17.12
CA ASP A 157 -11.25 21.85 18.25
C ASP A 157 -11.55 23.35 18.22
N VAL A 158 -12.81 23.67 17.96
CA VAL A 158 -13.31 25.04 17.90
C VAL A 158 -14.05 25.49 19.15
N SER A 159 -13.92 24.77 20.26
CA SER A 159 -14.56 25.11 21.54
C SER A 159 -14.20 26.51 22.05
N ALA A 160 -12.96 26.95 21.79
CA ALA A 160 -12.46 28.26 22.19
C ALA A 160 -12.77 29.38 21.19
N ALA A 161 -13.38 29.08 20.04
CA ALA A 161 -13.74 30.11 19.06
C ALA A 161 -14.93 30.95 19.53
N PRO A 162 -14.77 32.23 19.81
CA PRO A 162 -15.87 33.08 20.29
C PRO A 162 -16.88 33.48 19.21
N ASP A 163 -16.41 33.47 17.95
CA ASP A 163 -17.18 33.83 16.76
C ASP A 163 -16.70 33.06 15.52
N LEU A 164 -17.50 33.12 14.45
CA LEU A 164 -17.21 32.44 13.18
C LEU A 164 -15.88 32.90 12.58
N ARG A 165 -15.55 34.19 12.65
CA ARG A 165 -14.29 34.75 12.13
C ARG A 165 -13.09 34.10 12.81
N SER A 166 -13.17 33.90 14.11
CA SER A 166 -12.11 33.22 14.88
C SER A 166 -11.98 31.75 14.48
N ALA A 167 -13.09 31.03 14.29
CA ALA A 167 -13.06 29.65 13.81
C ALA A 167 -12.42 29.56 12.41
N VAL A 168 -12.79 30.43 11.47
CA VAL A 168 -12.18 30.48 10.13
C VAL A 168 -10.69 30.77 10.19
N ARG A 169 -10.25 31.70 11.05
CA ARG A 169 -8.83 31.99 11.24
C ARG A 169 -8.06 30.77 11.77
N MET A 170 -8.64 30.03 12.72
CA MET A 170 -8.03 28.79 13.24
C MET A 170 -7.86 27.76 12.11
N VAL A 171 -8.86 27.61 11.21
CA VAL A 171 -8.74 26.76 10.02
C VAL A 171 -7.57 27.20 9.14
N GLY A 172 -7.49 28.51 8.81
CA GLY A 172 -6.39 29.06 8.00
C GLY A 172 -5.03 28.73 8.56
N GLN A 173 -4.82 29.02 9.85
CA GLN A 173 -3.53 28.73 10.52
C GLN A 173 -3.19 27.24 10.52
N ALA A 174 -4.17 26.37 10.78
CA ALA A 174 -3.94 24.93 10.75
C ALA A 174 -3.66 24.40 9.33
N MET A 175 -4.30 24.96 8.31
CA MET A 175 -4.01 24.65 6.90
C MET A 175 -2.59 25.12 6.51
N GLU A 176 -2.17 26.31 6.92
CA GLU A 176 -0.82 26.82 6.67
C GLU A 176 0.25 25.88 7.25
N GLN A 177 0.07 25.38 8.47
CA GLN A 177 1.00 24.41 9.10
C GLN A 177 1.12 23.11 8.30
N VAL A 178 -0.01 22.62 7.75
CA VAL A 178 0.01 21.42 6.89
C VAL A 178 0.73 21.70 5.58
N LEU A 179 0.50 22.86 4.98
CA LEU A 179 1.18 23.28 3.74
C LEU A 179 2.70 23.41 3.93
N GLU A 180 3.16 24.00 5.03
CA GLU A 180 4.57 24.13 5.36
C GLU A 180 5.30 22.79 5.52
N SER A 181 4.58 21.75 5.96
CA SER A 181 5.12 20.40 6.12
C SER A 181 5.00 19.51 4.89
N THR A 182 4.43 20.03 3.80
CA THR A 182 4.19 19.30 2.55
C THR A 182 5.09 19.82 1.43
N PRO A 183 5.61 18.96 0.53
CA PRO A 183 6.35 19.43 -0.64
C PRO A 183 5.59 20.53 -1.41
N ALA A 184 6.29 21.61 -1.77
CA ALA A 184 5.67 22.84 -2.30
C ALA A 184 4.82 22.62 -3.58
N ASP A 185 5.23 21.65 -4.40
CA ASP A 185 4.57 21.36 -5.69
C ASP A 185 3.49 20.27 -5.58
N LEU A 186 3.22 19.75 -4.37
CA LEU A 186 2.24 18.68 -4.17
C LEU A 186 0.87 19.24 -3.78
N PRO A 187 -0.15 19.12 -4.63
CA PRO A 187 -1.51 19.52 -4.30
C PRO A 187 -2.07 18.76 -3.11
N LEU A 188 -2.80 19.45 -2.22
CA LEU A 188 -3.49 18.87 -1.09
C LEU A 188 -5.00 18.90 -1.26
N ALA A 189 -5.65 17.79 -0.97
CA ALA A 189 -7.10 17.73 -0.78
C ALA A 189 -7.36 17.57 0.72
N MET A 190 -7.90 18.61 1.36
CA MET A 190 -8.09 18.63 2.79
C MET A 190 -9.56 18.48 3.17
N ARG A 191 -9.83 17.68 4.21
CA ARG A 191 -11.10 17.68 4.93
C ARG A 191 -10.90 18.30 6.30
N VAL A 192 -11.66 19.37 6.61
CA VAL A 192 -11.70 19.94 7.94
C VAL A 192 -12.83 19.31 8.73
N VAL A 193 -12.54 18.80 9.91
CA VAL A 193 -13.51 18.23 10.86
C VAL A 193 -13.48 19.06 12.13
N PHE A 194 -14.57 19.78 12.38
CA PHE A 194 -14.72 20.53 13.62
C PHE A 194 -15.09 19.61 14.78
N LYS A 195 -14.41 19.78 15.91
CA LYS A 195 -14.67 19.07 17.17
C LYS A 195 -14.97 20.06 18.30
N GLY A 196 -15.51 19.54 19.38
CA GLY A 196 -15.82 20.31 20.58
C GLY A 196 -17.20 20.97 20.57
N ARG A 197 -17.50 21.68 21.65
CA ARG A 197 -18.76 22.47 21.80
C ARG A 197 -18.44 23.92 21.53
N SER A 198 -19.01 24.50 20.50
CA SER A 198 -18.76 25.87 20.12
C SER A 198 -20.07 26.70 20.10
N SER A 199 -19.97 27.96 20.51
CA SER A 199 -21.06 28.96 20.37
C SER A 199 -21.39 29.25 18.90
N VAL A 200 -20.48 28.96 17.99
CA VAL A 200 -20.65 29.19 16.54
C VAL A 200 -21.19 27.98 15.78
N HIS A 201 -21.54 26.88 16.46
CA HIS A 201 -22.02 25.65 15.85
C HIS A 201 -23.11 25.88 14.78
N ALA A 202 -24.15 26.65 15.11
CA ALA A 202 -25.25 26.95 14.19
C ALA A 202 -24.84 27.75 12.93
N GLN A 203 -23.63 28.33 12.91
CA GLN A 203 -23.09 29.10 11.78
C GLN A 203 -22.09 28.26 10.94
N LEU A 204 -21.67 27.07 11.45
CA LEU A 204 -20.75 26.16 10.80
C LEU A 204 -21.47 25.01 10.06
N ILE A 205 -22.79 24.90 10.18
CA ILE A 205 -23.63 23.87 9.56
C ILE A 205 -24.27 24.41 8.29
#